data_5c9e61dae3e04c4ef0b48fa4b76d102b
#
_entry.id   5c9e61dae3e04c4ef0b48fa4b76d102b
#
_cell.length_a   1.000
_cell.length_b   1.000
_cell.length_c   1.000
_cell.angle_alpha   90.00
_cell.angle_beta   90.00
_cell.angle_gamma   90.00
#
_symmetry.space_group_name_H-M   'P 1'
#
loop_
_entity.id
_entity.type
_entity.pdbx_description
1 polymer ?
#
loop_
_entity_poly.entity_id
_entity_poly.type
_entity_poly.pdbx_seq_one_letter_code
_entity_poly.pdbx_strand_id
1 'polypeptide(L)'
;MTNISKSLMLGFLFFLFGRGTGFAQVDMVGQEIGVIAGPVAYYTDYGLRYNYETNTSNTGLGVGIVYYLNFAYRADCSCYTRDTYFNDHFKLRAELDYHEGQLNHFGEIARKQNRSGEQLRAMIGHVKAFELGAHLEYYPFSIKDYTAFAYPIAPFVSLGFNFVGYNPYTYSKLGSLDDPENVFHEFRGYIEQESGSTWSIVANGGFRYKLDATSDLMLQLQWRYYDTDWLDGLDHDNVQNKYNDMIFWLNVGYVYYLNF
;
A
#
# COMPACT_ATOMS: atom_id res chain seq x y z
N MET A 1 -5.11 -3.71 23.36
CA MET A 1 -5.20 -4.61 22.19
C MET A 1 -5.85 -5.90 22.61
N THR A 2 -7.08 -6.09 22.20
CA THR A 2 -7.93 -7.19 22.63
C THR A 2 -7.46 -8.52 22.04
N ASN A 3 -7.58 -9.61 22.79
CA ASN A 3 -7.20 -10.99 22.40
C ASN A 3 -7.85 -11.48 21.10
N ILE A 4 -8.89 -10.82 20.62
CA ILE A 4 -9.63 -11.12 19.38
C ILE A 4 -8.75 -10.88 18.14
N SER A 5 -7.96 -9.80 18.11
CA SER A 5 -7.06 -9.47 16.98
C SER A 5 -5.96 -10.53 16.79
N LYS A 6 -5.39 -11.02 17.88
CA LYS A 6 -4.36 -12.08 17.84
C LYS A 6 -4.92 -13.43 17.37
N SER A 7 -6.15 -13.75 17.76
CA SER A 7 -6.81 -15.00 17.35
C SER A 7 -7.19 -14.99 15.87
N LEU A 8 -7.62 -13.83 15.33
CA LEU A 8 -7.94 -13.68 13.89
C LEU A 8 -6.68 -13.79 13.02
N MET A 9 -5.58 -13.17 13.45
CA MET A 9 -4.29 -13.25 12.74
C MET A 9 -3.71 -14.67 12.77
N LEU A 10 -3.84 -15.39 13.90
CA LEU A 10 -3.39 -16.79 14.00
C LEU A 10 -4.27 -17.72 13.16
N GLY A 11 -5.57 -17.49 13.11
CA GLY A 11 -6.51 -18.24 12.28
C GLY A 11 -6.25 -18.08 10.79
N PHE A 12 -5.92 -16.87 10.34
CA PHE A 12 -5.57 -16.59 8.95
C PHE A 12 -4.23 -17.22 8.55
N LEU A 13 -3.23 -17.19 9.45
CA LEU A 13 -1.95 -17.88 9.23
C LEU A 13 -2.14 -19.42 9.11
N PHE A 14 -3.01 -20.01 9.93
CA PHE A 14 -3.35 -21.43 9.85
C PHE A 14 -4.08 -21.81 8.56
N PHE A 15 -4.88 -20.89 8.01
CA PHE A 15 -5.57 -21.08 6.73
C PHE A 15 -4.58 -21.06 5.54
N LEU A 16 -3.52 -20.26 5.60
CA LEU A 16 -2.48 -20.20 4.57
C LEU A 16 -1.53 -21.40 4.62
N PHE A 17 -1.30 -22.00 5.78
CA PHE A 17 -0.36 -23.12 5.96
C PHE A 17 -1.05 -24.47 6.16
N GLY A 18 -2.37 -24.51 6.29
CA GLY A 18 -3.14 -25.73 6.43
C GLY A 18 -3.16 -26.53 5.11
N ARG A 19 -2.12 -27.31 4.84
CA ARG A 19 -2.18 -28.35 3.80
C ARG A 19 -3.17 -29.44 4.23
N GLY A 20 -4.45 -29.14 4.17
CA GLY A 20 -5.50 -30.14 4.26
C GLY A 20 -5.49 -30.97 2.98
N THR A 21 -5.38 -32.27 3.10
CA THR A 21 -5.43 -33.30 2.05
C THR A 21 -6.81 -33.36 1.34
N GLY A 22 -7.35 -32.22 0.92
CA GLY A 22 -8.66 -32.09 0.29
C GLY A 22 -8.73 -31.14 -0.92
N PHE A 23 -7.64 -30.46 -1.28
CA PHE A 23 -7.63 -29.55 -2.43
C PHE A 23 -6.98 -30.17 -3.67
N ALA A 24 -7.55 -31.26 -4.15
CA ALA A 24 -7.17 -31.86 -5.45
C ALA A 24 -7.59 -31.00 -6.67
N GLN A 25 -8.05 -29.75 -6.47
CA GLN A 25 -8.49 -28.85 -7.54
C GLN A 25 -7.69 -27.53 -7.61
N VAL A 26 -6.69 -27.30 -6.78
CA VAL A 26 -5.87 -26.08 -6.81
C VAL A 26 -4.73 -26.15 -7.84
N ASP A 27 -4.45 -27.31 -8.41
CA ASP A 27 -3.41 -27.49 -9.45
C ASP A 27 -3.74 -26.87 -10.82
N MET A 28 -4.93 -26.26 -10.96
CA MET A 28 -5.36 -25.66 -12.22
C MET A 28 -5.08 -24.16 -12.35
N VAL A 29 -4.51 -23.52 -11.33
CA VAL A 29 -4.22 -22.08 -11.30
C VAL A 29 -2.74 -21.88 -11.03
N GLY A 30 -2.05 -21.11 -11.87
CA GLY A 30 -0.66 -20.73 -11.64
C GLY A 30 -0.54 -19.88 -10.37
N GLN A 31 0.49 -20.14 -9.58
CA GLN A 31 0.77 -19.46 -8.34
C GLN A 31 2.10 -18.72 -8.45
N GLU A 32 2.11 -17.46 -8.03
CA GLU A 32 3.31 -16.64 -8.04
C GLU A 32 3.46 -15.97 -6.67
N ILE A 33 4.69 -15.81 -6.21
CA ILE A 33 5.00 -15.07 -4.98
C ILE A 33 6.04 -14.02 -5.28
N GLY A 34 5.95 -12.86 -4.65
CA GLY A 34 6.94 -11.80 -4.85
C GLY A 34 7.14 -10.94 -3.62
N VAL A 35 8.18 -10.16 -3.69
CA VAL A 35 8.49 -9.12 -2.71
C VAL A 35 8.54 -7.77 -3.42
N ILE A 36 8.06 -6.73 -2.76
CA ILE A 36 8.04 -5.36 -3.27
C ILE A 36 8.65 -4.43 -2.24
N ALA A 37 9.35 -3.40 -2.68
CA ALA A 37 9.90 -2.37 -1.82
C ALA A 37 10.08 -1.05 -2.57
N GLY A 38 9.97 0.08 -1.86
CA GLY A 38 10.21 1.38 -2.46
C GLY A 38 9.73 2.56 -1.63
N PRO A 39 9.98 3.79 -2.09
CA PRO A 39 9.58 5.01 -1.42
C PRO A 39 8.06 5.22 -1.43
N VAL A 40 7.54 5.67 -0.30
CA VAL A 40 6.14 6.04 -0.08
C VAL A 40 6.05 7.53 0.16
N ALA A 41 5.34 8.25 -0.70
CA ALA A 41 5.05 9.68 -0.49
C ALA A 41 3.68 9.84 0.20
N TYR A 42 3.68 10.53 1.33
CA TYR A 42 2.48 10.76 2.13
C TYR A 42 1.83 12.09 1.76
N TYR A 43 0.54 12.04 1.48
CA TYR A 43 -0.33 13.18 1.22
C TYR A 43 -1.32 13.28 2.37
N THR A 44 -0.91 13.93 3.44
CA THR A 44 -1.55 13.99 4.75
C THR A 44 -1.55 15.44 5.26
N ASP A 45 -2.03 15.70 6.47
CA ASP A 45 -2.11 17.03 7.08
C ASP A 45 -0.77 17.73 7.31
N TYR A 46 0.32 16.99 7.26
CA TYR A 46 1.67 17.57 7.30
C TYR A 46 2.06 18.28 6.00
N GLY A 47 1.39 17.98 4.87
CA GLY A 47 1.57 18.61 3.58
C GLY A 47 0.41 19.55 3.19
N LEU A 48 0.58 20.28 2.10
CA LEU A 48 -0.49 21.01 1.44
C LEU A 48 -0.96 20.20 0.24
N ARG A 49 -2.20 19.73 0.22
CA ARG A 49 -2.73 18.77 -0.76
C ARG A 49 -2.40 19.09 -2.22
N TYR A 50 -2.47 20.35 -2.61
CA TYR A 50 -2.19 20.80 -3.99
C TYR A 50 -0.74 21.23 -4.22
N ASN A 51 0.12 21.07 -3.22
CA ASN A 51 1.53 21.42 -3.31
C ASN A 51 2.38 20.15 -3.35
N TYR A 52 2.77 19.76 -4.56
CA TYR A 52 3.58 18.57 -4.80
C TYR A 52 4.89 18.54 -3.98
N GLU A 53 5.56 19.70 -3.84
CA GLU A 53 6.84 19.81 -3.11
C GLU A 53 6.69 19.46 -1.63
N THR A 54 5.62 19.92 -0.97
CA THR A 54 5.40 19.65 0.46
C THR A 54 5.09 18.18 0.75
N ASN A 55 4.38 17.52 -0.14
CA ASN A 55 3.98 16.12 0.02
C ASN A 55 5.11 15.14 -0.36
N THR A 56 5.82 15.39 -1.46
CA THR A 56 6.96 14.53 -1.85
C THR A 56 8.16 14.65 -0.90
N SER A 57 8.26 15.75 -0.14
CA SER A 57 9.24 15.90 0.94
C SER A 57 8.92 14.99 2.15
N ASN A 58 7.65 14.56 2.30
CA ASN A 58 7.19 13.60 3.29
C ASN A 58 7.23 12.20 2.70
N THR A 59 8.43 11.65 2.54
CA THR A 59 8.66 10.33 1.95
C THR A 59 9.19 9.36 2.99
N GLY A 60 8.55 8.20 3.08
CA GLY A 60 8.98 7.06 3.87
C GLY A 60 9.38 5.87 3.01
N LEU A 61 9.39 4.69 3.62
CA LEU A 61 9.72 3.43 2.98
C LEU A 61 8.58 2.43 3.17
N GLY A 62 8.27 1.69 2.12
CA GLY A 62 7.35 0.57 2.14
C GLY A 62 8.02 -0.73 1.68
N VAL A 63 7.60 -1.83 2.29
CA VAL A 63 7.98 -3.19 1.91
C VAL A 63 6.75 -4.08 1.95
N GLY A 64 6.67 -5.08 1.07
CA GLY A 64 5.52 -5.97 1.03
C GLY A 64 5.82 -7.31 0.41
N ILE A 65 4.89 -8.23 0.62
CA ILE A 65 4.83 -9.55 0.00
C ILE A 65 3.56 -9.61 -0.84
N VAL A 66 3.68 -10.10 -2.05
CA VAL A 66 2.56 -10.26 -2.99
C VAL A 66 2.43 -11.73 -3.38
N TYR A 67 1.20 -12.18 -3.47
CA TYR A 67 0.87 -13.53 -3.93
C TYR A 67 -0.18 -13.44 -5.01
N TYR A 68 0.04 -14.18 -6.11
CA TYR A 68 -0.84 -14.14 -7.27
C TYR A 68 -1.47 -15.48 -7.55
N LEU A 69 -2.74 -15.43 -7.94
CA LEU A 69 -3.43 -16.50 -8.64
C LEU A 69 -3.55 -16.12 -10.11
N ASN A 70 -2.84 -16.86 -10.96
CA ASN A 70 -2.79 -16.66 -12.40
C ASN A 70 -3.73 -17.64 -13.10
N PHE A 71 -4.84 -17.14 -13.63
CA PHE A 71 -5.87 -17.95 -14.28
C PHE A 71 -5.49 -18.40 -15.71
N ALA A 72 -4.47 -17.78 -16.30
CA ALA A 72 -3.98 -18.18 -17.63
C ALA A 72 -3.24 -19.52 -17.63
N TYR A 73 -2.67 -19.90 -16.48
CA TYR A 73 -2.01 -21.20 -16.34
C TYR A 73 -3.04 -22.28 -16.10
N ARG A 74 -3.02 -23.32 -16.93
CA ARG A 74 -3.84 -24.51 -16.78
C ARG A 74 -2.97 -25.74 -16.95
N ALA A 75 -2.89 -26.56 -15.92
CA ALA A 75 -2.25 -27.87 -15.95
C ALA A 75 -3.03 -28.91 -16.78
N ASP A 76 -4.23 -28.59 -17.23
CA ASP A 76 -5.12 -29.49 -17.94
C ASP A 76 -4.81 -29.53 -19.42
N CYS A 77 -4.42 -30.70 -19.91
CA CYS A 77 -4.43 -31.08 -21.33
C CYS A 77 -5.86 -31.39 -21.83
N SER A 78 -6.91 -30.94 -21.15
CA SER A 78 -8.29 -31.16 -21.53
C SER A 78 -8.68 -30.26 -22.69
N CYS A 79 -8.96 -30.86 -23.85
CA CYS A 79 -9.45 -30.18 -25.05
C CYS A 79 -10.83 -29.50 -24.89
N TYR A 80 -11.47 -29.64 -23.73
CA TYR A 80 -12.80 -29.11 -23.42
C TYR A 80 -12.80 -27.77 -22.65
N THR A 81 -11.67 -27.32 -22.13
CA THR A 81 -11.58 -26.04 -21.44
C THR A 81 -11.39 -24.90 -22.42
N ARG A 82 -12.43 -24.10 -22.61
CA ARG A 82 -12.36 -22.88 -23.42
C ARG A 82 -11.47 -21.84 -22.73
N ASP A 83 -10.47 -21.36 -23.46
CA ASP A 83 -9.76 -20.14 -23.07
C ASP A 83 -10.74 -18.98 -23.05
N THR A 84 -10.86 -18.30 -21.92
CA THR A 84 -11.69 -17.11 -21.81
C THR A 84 -10.80 -15.89 -21.77
N TYR A 85 -11.28 -14.77 -22.28
CA TYR A 85 -10.59 -13.48 -22.19
C TYR A 85 -10.17 -13.17 -20.75
N PHE A 86 -11.07 -13.45 -19.78
CA PHE A 86 -10.79 -13.23 -18.37
C PHE A 86 -9.55 -14.00 -17.88
N ASN A 87 -9.46 -15.28 -18.23
CA ASN A 87 -8.33 -16.11 -17.77
C ASN A 87 -6.98 -15.63 -18.33
N ASP A 88 -6.98 -15.08 -19.54
CA ASP A 88 -5.76 -14.65 -20.21
C ASP A 88 -5.35 -13.20 -19.91
N HIS A 89 -6.25 -12.43 -19.28
CA HIS A 89 -6.00 -11.01 -19.04
C HIS A 89 -6.10 -10.59 -17.56
N PHE A 90 -6.48 -11.49 -16.66
CA PHE A 90 -6.63 -11.14 -15.26
C PHE A 90 -5.85 -12.05 -14.32
N LYS A 91 -5.31 -11.45 -13.27
CA LYS A 91 -4.75 -12.14 -12.10
C LYS A 91 -5.39 -11.60 -10.84
N LEU A 92 -5.59 -12.47 -9.85
CA LEU A 92 -5.92 -12.06 -8.50
C LEU A 92 -4.63 -11.94 -7.69
N ARG A 93 -4.44 -10.80 -7.03
CA ARG A 93 -3.29 -10.49 -6.17
C ARG A 93 -3.76 -10.37 -4.73
N ALA A 94 -3.11 -11.07 -3.82
CA ALA A 94 -3.13 -10.79 -2.40
C ALA A 94 -1.85 -10.04 -2.04
N GLU A 95 -1.95 -9.05 -1.16
CA GLU A 95 -0.84 -8.21 -0.74
C GLU A 95 -0.80 -8.07 0.76
N LEU A 96 0.39 -8.19 1.33
CA LEU A 96 0.68 -7.94 2.73
C LEU A 96 1.85 -6.98 2.77
N ASP A 97 1.65 -5.80 3.33
CA ASP A 97 2.70 -4.79 3.33
C ASP A 97 2.77 -3.99 4.63
N TYR A 98 3.90 -3.35 4.80
CA TYR A 98 4.22 -2.44 5.88
C TYR A 98 4.90 -1.21 5.31
N HIS A 99 4.47 -0.04 5.76
CA HIS A 99 5.17 1.20 5.44
C HIS A 99 5.30 2.10 6.67
N GLU A 100 6.38 2.85 6.69
CA GLU A 100 6.63 3.84 7.72
C GLU A 100 7.25 5.10 7.12
N GLY A 101 6.96 6.24 7.74
CA GLY A 101 7.54 7.53 7.33
C GLY A 101 7.54 8.54 8.46
N GLN A 102 8.46 9.48 8.36
CA GLN A 102 8.49 10.68 9.19
C GLN A 102 7.91 11.84 8.39
N LEU A 103 7.02 12.59 9.02
CA LEU A 103 6.29 13.70 8.43
C LEU A 103 6.71 15.03 9.05
N ASN A 104 6.88 16.05 8.21
CA ASN A 104 7.29 17.38 8.61
C ASN A 104 6.47 18.43 7.84
N HIS A 105 6.28 19.60 8.44
CA HIS A 105 5.60 20.71 7.78
C HIS A 105 6.57 21.55 6.94
N PHE A 106 6.34 21.61 5.62
CA PHE A 106 7.20 22.31 4.65
C PHE A 106 6.55 23.56 4.01
N GLY A 107 5.31 23.93 4.35
CA GLY A 107 4.56 25.02 3.76
C GLY A 107 5.15 26.42 4.01
N GLU A 108 4.56 27.44 3.40
CA GLU A 108 5.01 28.84 3.54
C GLU A 108 5.00 29.35 4.98
N ILE A 109 4.01 28.92 5.80
CA ILE A 109 3.91 29.29 7.20
C ILE A 109 5.07 28.69 7.99
N ALA A 110 5.45 27.44 7.72
CA ALA A 110 6.57 26.78 8.35
C ALA A 110 7.93 27.46 8.02
N ARG A 111 8.05 28.11 6.85
CA ARG A 111 9.27 28.85 6.46
C ARG A 111 9.41 30.22 7.15
N LYS A 112 8.34 30.77 7.74
CA LYS A 112 8.39 32.07 8.43
C LYS A 112 9.21 31.98 9.72
N GLN A 113 10.00 33.00 10.00
CA GLN A 113 10.79 33.16 11.23
C GLN A 113 9.95 33.85 12.33
N ASN A 114 8.79 33.26 12.63
CA ASN A 114 7.91 33.71 13.70
C ASN A 114 7.51 32.49 14.57
N ARG A 115 6.78 32.72 15.64
CA ARG A 115 6.34 31.67 16.58
C ARG A 115 5.55 30.57 15.88
N SER A 116 4.63 30.93 14.99
CA SER A 116 3.82 29.95 14.23
C SER A 116 4.68 29.06 13.34
N GLY A 117 5.66 29.64 12.64
CA GLY A 117 6.58 28.87 11.81
C GLY A 117 7.51 27.97 12.64
N GLU A 118 7.93 28.44 13.82
CA GLU A 118 8.71 27.64 14.78
C GLU A 118 7.90 26.44 15.29
N GLN A 119 6.65 26.67 15.70
CA GLN A 119 5.73 25.62 16.16
C GLN A 119 5.54 24.54 15.08
N LEU A 120 5.25 24.92 13.83
CA LEU A 120 5.09 23.98 12.72
C LEU A 120 6.38 23.16 12.45
N ARG A 121 7.55 23.81 12.40
CA ARG A 121 8.82 23.09 12.19
C ARG A 121 9.20 22.19 13.35
N ALA A 122 8.71 22.47 14.54
CA ALA A 122 8.94 21.65 15.71
C ALA A 122 8.04 20.41 15.78
N MET A 123 6.85 20.47 15.16
CA MET A 123 5.93 19.33 15.09
C MET A 123 6.44 18.31 14.08
N ILE A 124 6.53 17.06 14.51
CA ILE A 124 7.00 15.94 13.70
C ILE A 124 6.01 14.80 13.89
N GLY A 125 5.52 14.28 12.77
CA GLY A 125 4.67 13.09 12.72
C GLY A 125 5.46 11.85 12.32
N HIS A 126 4.97 10.72 12.75
CA HIS A 126 5.40 9.39 12.31
C HIS A 126 4.18 8.56 11.98
N VAL A 127 4.19 7.97 10.81
CA VAL A 127 3.18 6.99 10.37
C VAL A 127 3.80 5.62 10.35
N LYS A 128 3.07 4.63 10.88
CA LYS A 128 3.35 3.21 10.70
C LYS A 128 2.05 2.53 10.34
N ALA A 129 2.02 1.88 9.20
CA ALA A 129 0.84 1.14 8.77
C ALA A 129 1.20 -0.27 8.29
N PHE A 130 0.32 -1.20 8.61
CA PHE A 130 0.34 -2.58 8.16
C PHE A 130 -0.94 -2.85 7.40
N GLU A 131 -0.83 -3.37 6.18
CA GLU A 131 -1.96 -3.53 5.29
C GLU A 131 -2.05 -4.96 4.76
N LEU A 132 -3.29 -5.44 4.65
CA LEU A 132 -3.64 -6.71 4.02
C LEU A 132 -4.70 -6.45 2.96
N GLY A 133 -4.40 -6.78 1.71
CA GLY A 133 -5.28 -6.46 0.59
C GLY A 133 -5.49 -7.56 -0.43
N ALA A 134 -6.51 -7.33 -1.26
CA ALA A 134 -6.80 -8.13 -2.43
C ALA A 134 -7.10 -7.22 -3.63
N HIS A 135 -6.42 -7.46 -4.73
CA HIS A 135 -6.50 -6.64 -5.94
C HIS A 135 -6.76 -7.51 -7.15
N LEU A 136 -7.53 -7.01 -8.10
CA LEU A 136 -7.69 -7.59 -9.42
C LEU A 136 -6.80 -6.85 -10.40
N GLU A 137 -5.81 -7.55 -10.96
CA GLU A 137 -4.90 -7.01 -11.99
C GLU A 137 -5.41 -7.34 -13.39
N TYR A 138 -5.43 -6.35 -14.26
CA TYR A 138 -5.77 -6.47 -15.66
C TYR A 138 -4.53 -6.23 -16.52
N TYR A 139 -4.28 -7.16 -17.43
CA TYR A 139 -3.22 -7.14 -18.44
C TYR A 139 -3.84 -6.89 -19.81
N PRO A 140 -3.54 -5.79 -20.50
CA PRO A 140 -4.07 -5.52 -21.85
C PRO A 140 -3.53 -6.50 -22.91
N PHE A 141 -2.39 -7.14 -22.65
CA PHE A 141 -1.83 -8.18 -23.51
C PHE A 141 -2.01 -9.58 -22.90
N SER A 142 -1.99 -10.61 -23.74
CA SER A 142 -2.14 -12.01 -23.33
C SER A 142 -1.07 -12.41 -22.30
N ILE A 143 -1.50 -12.89 -21.14
CA ILE A 143 -0.61 -13.42 -20.10
C ILE A 143 0.10 -14.69 -20.61
N LYS A 144 -0.57 -15.49 -21.43
CA LYS A 144 0.01 -16.71 -22.02
C LYS A 144 1.17 -16.38 -22.95
N ASP A 145 0.99 -15.40 -23.82
CA ASP A 145 2.04 -14.95 -24.74
C ASP A 145 3.23 -14.37 -23.97
N TYR A 146 2.97 -13.60 -22.92
CA TYR A 146 4.01 -13.11 -22.02
C TYR A 146 4.77 -14.25 -21.35
N THR A 147 4.07 -15.24 -20.82
CA THR A 147 4.68 -16.43 -20.20
C THR A 147 5.49 -17.23 -21.21
N ALA A 148 5.05 -17.29 -22.48
CA ALA A 148 5.73 -17.95 -23.60
C ALA A 148 6.89 -17.12 -24.19
N PHE A 149 7.30 -16.00 -23.60
CA PHE A 149 8.35 -15.10 -24.09
C PHE A 149 8.06 -14.44 -25.45
N ALA A 150 6.80 -14.29 -25.85
CA ALA A 150 6.45 -13.58 -27.08
C ALA A 150 6.81 -12.08 -26.98
N TYR A 151 6.81 -11.53 -25.78
CA TYR A 151 7.27 -10.18 -25.47
C TYR A 151 7.83 -10.08 -24.04
N PRO A 152 8.84 -9.18 -23.80
CA PRO A 152 9.54 -9.14 -22.51
C PRO A 152 8.86 -8.25 -21.46
N ILE A 153 7.93 -7.38 -21.85
CA ILE A 153 7.30 -6.39 -20.96
C ILE A 153 5.79 -6.56 -21.00
N ALA A 154 5.16 -6.77 -19.84
CA ALA A 154 3.72 -6.84 -19.67
C ALA A 154 3.24 -5.66 -18.82
N PRO A 155 2.60 -4.63 -19.40
CA PRO A 155 1.94 -3.58 -18.66
C PRO A 155 0.70 -4.13 -17.97
N PHE A 156 0.35 -3.55 -16.80
CA PHE A 156 -0.87 -3.89 -16.08
C PHE A 156 -1.44 -2.68 -15.35
N VAL A 157 -2.72 -2.77 -15.04
CA VAL A 157 -3.41 -1.90 -14.09
C VAL A 157 -4.19 -2.77 -13.11
N SER A 158 -4.39 -2.28 -11.88
CA SER A 158 -5.20 -3.02 -10.91
C SER A 158 -6.02 -2.11 -10.03
N LEU A 159 -7.09 -2.68 -9.50
CA LEU A 159 -7.94 -2.09 -8.48
C LEU A 159 -8.14 -3.09 -7.35
N GLY A 160 -8.21 -2.60 -6.12
CA GLY A 160 -8.38 -3.44 -4.95
C GLY A 160 -8.71 -2.67 -3.69
N PHE A 161 -8.78 -3.44 -2.61
CA PHE A 161 -9.06 -2.94 -1.26
C PHE A 161 -8.04 -3.52 -0.30
N ASN A 162 -7.59 -2.70 0.67
CA ASN A 162 -6.79 -3.14 1.78
C ASN A 162 -7.52 -2.88 3.11
N PHE A 163 -7.36 -3.80 4.03
CA PHE A 163 -7.59 -3.56 5.45
C PHE A 163 -6.30 -3.04 6.05
N VAL A 164 -6.40 -1.95 6.81
CA VAL A 164 -5.27 -1.15 7.28
C VAL A 164 -5.29 -1.08 8.80
N GLY A 165 -4.20 -1.46 9.44
CA GLY A 165 -3.92 -1.16 10.84
C GLY A 165 -2.84 -0.09 10.90
N TYR A 166 -3.11 1.03 11.54
CA TYR A 166 -2.18 2.15 11.62
C TYR A 166 -1.88 2.56 13.06
N ASN A 167 -0.70 3.18 13.23
CA ASN A 167 -0.22 3.67 14.52
C ASN A 167 0.51 5.00 14.30
N PRO A 168 -0.18 6.14 14.43
CA PRO A 168 0.40 7.46 14.33
C PRO A 168 1.15 7.83 15.60
N TYR A 169 2.15 8.67 15.46
CA TYR A 169 2.85 9.26 16.60
C TYR A 169 3.31 10.67 16.25
N THR A 170 2.84 11.66 17.00
CA THR A 170 3.19 13.08 16.82
C THR A 170 3.90 13.60 18.06
N TYR A 171 4.94 14.39 17.89
CA TYR A 171 5.60 15.10 18.98
C TYR A 171 6.07 16.50 18.55
N SER A 172 6.30 17.38 19.53
CA SER A 172 6.89 18.70 19.30
C SER A 172 8.29 18.78 19.96
N LYS A 173 9.25 19.30 19.21
CA LYS A 173 10.60 19.60 19.77
C LYS A 173 10.57 20.72 20.81
N LEU A 174 9.50 21.49 20.91
CA LEU A 174 9.33 22.56 21.87
C LEU A 174 8.90 22.05 23.27
N GLY A 175 8.32 20.84 23.35
CA GLY A 175 7.88 20.23 24.61
C GLY A 175 6.58 19.42 24.46
N SER A 176 5.83 19.26 25.57
CA SER A 176 4.57 18.52 25.59
C SER A 176 3.53 19.11 24.64
N LEU A 177 2.79 18.24 23.95
CA LEU A 177 1.67 18.62 23.09
C LEU A 177 0.45 19.15 23.91
N ASP A 178 0.39 18.89 25.21
CA ASP A 178 -0.65 19.42 26.10
C ASP A 178 -0.49 20.94 26.35
N ASP A 179 0.73 21.46 26.14
CA ASP A 179 0.99 22.89 26.27
C ASP A 179 0.67 23.61 24.95
N PRO A 180 -0.34 24.51 24.93
CA PRO A 180 -0.71 25.25 23.73
C PRO A 180 0.45 26.06 23.10
N GLU A 181 1.47 26.41 23.87
CA GLU A 181 2.65 27.15 23.40
C GLU A 181 3.54 26.29 22.48
N ASN A 182 3.46 24.95 22.59
CA ASN A 182 4.28 23.99 21.85
C ASN A 182 3.61 23.47 20.60
N VAL A 183 2.32 23.80 20.37
CA VAL A 183 1.49 23.31 19.26
C VAL A 183 1.00 24.47 18.42
N PHE A 184 1.07 24.34 17.10
CA PHE A 184 0.50 25.31 16.18
C PHE A 184 -1.01 25.47 16.43
N HIS A 185 -1.51 26.68 16.45
CA HIS A 185 -2.84 27.01 16.95
C HIS A 185 -3.99 26.30 16.21
N GLU A 186 -3.83 25.99 14.93
CA GLU A 186 -4.84 25.28 14.14
C GLU A 186 -4.92 23.78 14.49
N PHE A 187 -3.86 23.16 14.99
CA PHE A 187 -3.83 21.75 15.36
C PHE A 187 -4.18 21.46 16.82
N ARG A 188 -4.49 22.49 17.60
CA ARG A 188 -4.86 22.31 19.02
C ARG A 188 -6.20 21.59 19.14
N GLY A 189 -6.19 20.39 19.75
CA GLY A 189 -7.37 19.56 19.91
C GLY A 189 -7.67 18.64 18.72
N TYR A 190 -6.82 18.64 17.70
CA TYR A 190 -6.92 17.81 16.50
C TYR A 190 -5.74 16.83 16.35
N ILE A 191 -5.10 16.48 17.47
CA ILE A 191 -3.99 15.53 17.53
C ILE A 191 -4.46 14.28 18.24
N GLU A 192 -4.38 13.13 17.60
CA GLU A 192 -4.66 11.83 18.18
C GLU A 192 -3.48 10.88 17.93
N GLN A 193 -3.12 10.10 18.95
CA GLN A 193 -2.01 9.15 18.91
C GLN A 193 -2.48 7.72 19.15
N GLU A 194 -3.78 7.46 19.05
CA GLU A 194 -4.32 6.12 19.23
C GLU A 194 -4.16 5.30 17.97
N SER A 195 -3.75 4.05 18.13
CA SER A 195 -3.71 3.08 17.05
C SER A 195 -5.11 2.76 16.57
N GLY A 196 -5.33 2.82 15.27
CA GLY A 196 -6.61 2.56 14.66
C GLY A 196 -6.58 1.49 13.57
N SER A 197 -7.74 1.22 13.03
CA SER A 197 -7.87 0.40 11.83
C SER A 197 -8.90 1.01 10.89
N THR A 198 -8.64 0.93 9.61
CA THR A 198 -9.48 1.45 8.55
C THR A 198 -9.38 0.55 7.32
N TRP A 199 -9.94 0.97 6.22
CA TRP A 199 -9.75 0.36 4.91
C TRP A 199 -9.27 1.40 3.90
N SER A 200 -8.66 0.93 2.81
CA SER A 200 -8.26 1.80 1.71
C SER A 200 -8.69 1.23 0.36
N ILE A 201 -8.96 2.13 -0.58
CA ILE A 201 -9.08 1.80 -2.00
C ILE A 201 -7.69 1.95 -2.61
N VAL A 202 -7.30 0.96 -3.41
CA VAL A 202 -5.98 0.90 -4.04
C VAL A 202 -6.13 0.84 -5.54
N ALA A 203 -5.44 1.73 -6.25
CA ALA A 203 -5.28 1.68 -7.70
C ALA A 203 -3.79 1.58 -8.04
N ASN A 204 -3.43 0.63 -8.90
CA ASN A 204 -2.05 0.41 -9.31
C ASN A 204 -1.92 0.51 -10.82
N GLY A 205 -0.75 0.97 -11.26
CA GLY A 205 -0.33 0.88 -12.64
C GLY A 205 1.16 0.56 -12.72
N GLY A 206 1.53 -0.33 -13.62
CA GLY A 206 2.92 -0.74 -13.73
C GLY A 206 3.20 -1.68 -14.90
N PHE A 207 4.36 -2.27 -14.84
CA PHE A 207 4.75 -3.29 -15.81
C PHE A 207 5.62 -4.37 -15.15
N ARG A 208 5.56 -5.57 -15.72
CA ARG A 208 6.47 -6.67 -15.44
C ARG A 208 7.46 -6.82 -16.56
N TYR A 209 8.68 -7.11 -16.23
CA TYR A 209 9.77 -7.45 -17.15
C TYR A 209 10.20 -8.90 -16.91
N LYS A 210 10.12 -9.72 -17.94
CA LYS A 210 10.47 -11.13 -17.90
C LYS A 210 11.98 -11.30 -17.77
N LEU A 211 12.45 -11.85 -16.64
CA LEU A 211 13.88 -12.16 -16.45
C LEU A 211 14.23 -13.53 -17.02
N ASP A 212 13.47 -14.53 -16.63
CA ASP A 212 13.63 -15.92 -17.07
C ASP A 212 12.28 -16.65 -17.07
N ALA A 213 12.28 -17.97 -17.28
CA ALA A 213 11.06 -18.76 -17.32
C ALA A 213 10.25 -18.69 -16.02
N THR A 214 10.92 -18.49 -14.86
CA THR A 214 10.35 -18.60 -13.53
C THR A 214 10.25 -17.29 -12.77
N SER A 215 10.74 -16.18 -13.34
CA SER A 215 10.80 -14.92 -12.59
C SER A 215 10.64 -13.66 -13.42
N ASP A 216 10.05 -12.66 -12.79
CA ASP A 216 9.84 -11.32 -13.34
C ASP A 216 10.40 -10.25 -12.38
N LEU A 217 10.89 -9.14 -12.96
CA LEU A 217 10.96 -7.86 -12.26
C LEU A 217 9.66 -7.08 -12.46
N MET A 218 9.25 -6.36 -11.44
CA MET A 218 8.07 -5.50 -11.48
C MET A 218 8.43 -4.08 -11.08
N LEU A 219 7.89 -3.10 -11.80
CA LEU A 219 7.87 -1.69 -11.40
C LEU A 219 6.44 -1.21 -11.43
N GLN A 220 5.98 -0.61 -10.33
CA GLN A 220 4.61 -0.12 -10.24
C GLN A 220 4.52 1.14 -9.39
N LEU A 221 3.50 1.95 -9.68
CA LEU A 221 3.03 3.04 -8.84
C LEU A 221 1.67 2.65 -8.29
N GLN A 222 1.54 2.66 -6.96
CA GLN A 222 0.29 2.45 -6.25
C GLN A 222 -0.20 3.79 -5.72
N TRP A 223 -1.47 4.07 -5.91
CA TRP A 223 -2.21 5.12 -5.23
C TRP A 223 -3.17 4.47 -4.25
N ARG A 224 -3.16 4.96 -2.99
CA ARG A 224 -4.04 4.48 -1.93
C ARG A 224 -4.79 5.65 -1.31
N TYR A 225 -6.09 5.51 -1.20
CA TYR A 225 -6.97 6.46 -0.52
C TYR A 225 -7.57 5.76 0.71
N TYR A 226 -7.31 6.31 1.88
CA TYR A 226 -7.77 5.76 3.16
C TYR A 226 -9.14 6.32 3.54
N ASP A 227 -9.96 5.52 4.22
CA ASP A 227 -11.23 5.97 4.80
C ASP A 227 -11.01 6.54 6.21
N THR A 228 -9.94 7.33 6.38
CA THR A 228 -9.60 8.02 7.62
C THR A 228 -8.67 9.19 7.32
N ASP A 229 -8.74 10.20 8.16
CA ASP A 229 -7.83 11.35 8.21
C ASP A 229 -6.82 11.22 9.38
N TRP A 230 -6.86 10.12 10.12
CA TRP A 230 -6.04 9.88 11.31
C TRP A 230 -4.77 9.05 11.04
N LEU A 231 -4.44 8.80 9.77
CA LEU A 231 -3.27 7.99 9.42
C LEU A 231 -1.96 8.61 9.95
N ASP A 232 -1.88 9.94 9.94
CA ASP A 232 -0.74 10.74 10.40
C ASP A 232 -0.88 11.28 11.83
N GLY A 233 -2.05 11.08 12.46
CA GLY A 233 -2.35 11.54 13.82
C GLY A 233 -2.84 12.99 13.91
N LEU A 234 -3.17 13.62 12.78
CA LEU A 234 -3.84 14.90 12.70
C LEU A 234 -5.18 14.73 11.96
N ASP A 235 -6.18 15.51 12.37
CA ASP A 235 -7.46 15.61 11.67
C ASP A 235 -7.91 17.08 11.74
N HIS A 236 -7.48 17.85 10.76
CA HIS A 236 -7.81 19.26 10.72
C HIS A 236 -8.46 19.65 9.40
N ASP A 237 -9.78 19.80 9.40
CA ASP A 237 -10.63 20.25 8.29
C ASP A 237 -10.26 21.66 7.81
N ASN A 238 -9.05 21.86 7.32
CA ASN A 238 -8.66 23.10 6.68
C ASN A 238 -9.06 23.08 5.19
N VAL A 239 -9.39 24.23 4.62
CA VAL A 239 -9.71 24.37 3.17
C VAL A 239 -8.60 23.80 2.27
N GLN A 240 -7.35 23.76 2.74
CA GLN A 240 -6.19 23.26 2.03
C GLN A 240 -5.94 21.76 2.22
N ASN A 241 -6.59 21.13 3.20
CA ASN A 241 -6.47 19.70 3.50
C ASN A 241 -7.76 19.14 4.09
N LYS A 242 -8.83 19.16 3.34
CA LYS A 242 -10.20 18.79 3.76
C LYS A 242 -10.53 17.32 3.53
N TYR A 243 -9.62 16.55 3.00
CA TYR A 243 -9.91 15.19 2.52
C TYR A 243 -9.05 14.19 3.26
N ASN A 244 -9.55 12.98 3.39
CA ASN A 244 -8.85 11.86 3.99
C ASN A 244 -7.45 11.64 3.41
N ASP A 245 -6.61 11.02 4.18
CA ASP A 245 -5.22 10.71 3.85
C ASP A 245 -5.08 9.85 2.60
N MET A 246 -4.00 10.07 1.87
CA MET A 246 -3.62 9.21 0.75
C MET A 246 -2.10 9.06 0.65
N ILE A 247 -1.67 8.00 -0.01
CA ILE A 247 -0.26 7.79 -0.31
C ILE A 247 -0.06 7.45 -1.79
N PHE A 248 1.16 7.75 -2.26
CA PHE A 248 1.70 7.22 -3.51
C PHE A 248 2.93 6.38 -3.20
N TRP A 249 2.89 5.12 -3.57
CA TRP A 249 3.98 4.18 -3.36
C TRP A 249 4.57 3.74 -4.70
N LEU A 250 5.77 4.24 -5.01
CA LEU A 250 6.56 3.76 -6.14
C LEU A 250 7.39 2.58 -5.65
N ASN A 251 7.18 1.39 -6.19
CA ASN A 251 7.92 0.23 -5.74
C ASN A 251 8.45 -0.62 -6.89
N VAL A 252 9.55 -1.31 -6.58
CA VAL A 252 10.15 -2.34 -7.42
C VAL A 252 9.89 -3.68 -6.76
N GLY A 253 9.59 -4.70 -7.55
CA GLY A 253 9.32 -6.05 -7.06
C GLY A 253 10.09 -7.11 -7.83
N TYR A 254 10.28 -8.24 -7.16
CA TYR A 254 10.72 -9.49 -7.76
C TYR A 254 9.64 -10.54 -7.53
N VAL A 255 9.16 -11.15 -8.59
CA VAL A 255 8.08 -12.15 -8.57
C VAL A 255 8.62 -13.47 -9.07
N TYR A 256 8.37 -14.54 -8.32
CA TYR A 256 8.76 -15.91 -8.63
C TYR A 256 7.53 -16.80 -8.86
N TYR A 257 7.57 -17.67 -9.86
CA TYR A 257 6.51 -18.59 -10.22
C TYR A 257 6.68 -19.90 -9.47
N LEU A 258 5.67 -20.28 -8.69
CA LEU A 258 5.74 -21.47 -7.83
C LEU A 258 5.39 -22.76 -8.58
N ASN A 259 4.52 -22.66 -9.59
CA ASN A 259 4.04 -23.80 -10.38
C ASN A 259 4.31 -23.51 -11.86
N PHE A 260 4.98 -24.41 -12.51
CA PHE A 260 5.23 -24.45 -13.96
C PHE A 260 4.60 -25.69 -14.56
#